data_83bc2601a4b05a1cb909109d46aaef8e
#
_entry.id   83bc2601a4b05a1cb909109d46aaef8e
#
_cell.length_a   1.000
_cell.length_b   1.000
_cell.length_c   1.000
_cell.angle_alpha   90.00
_cell.angle_beta   90.00
_cell.angle_gamma   90.00
#
_symmetry.space_group_name_H-M   'P 1'
#
loop_
_entity.id
_entity.type
_entity.pdbx_description
1 polymer ?
#
loop_
_entity_poly.entity_id
_entity_poly.type
_entity_poly.pdbx_seq_one_letter_code
_entity_poly.pdbx_strand_id
1 'polypeptide(L)'
;MAGRLKELLPGDVSTYGEIAMEAGFPGRSRSVGRFLKNSEGYPWWRVVNHKGRLVPGMELLQSRLLKSEGVQTRNGYVKGF
;
A
#
# COMPACT_ATOMS: atom_id res chain seq x y z
N MET A 1 -11.53 -5.94 -5.59
CA MET A 1 -10.30 -5.17 -5.30
C MET A 1 -10.58 -3.92 -4.48
N ALA A 2 -11.51 -3.10 -4.92
CA ALA A 2 -11.84 -1.85 -4.21
C ALA A 2 -12.34 -2.08 -2.77
N GLY A 3 -13.16 -3.10 -2.54
CA GLY A 3 -13.70 -3.39 -1.20
C GLY A 3 -12.62 -3.64 -0.16
N ARG A 4 -11.57 -4.40 -0.51
CA ARG A 4 -10.47 -4.67 0.43
C ARG A 4 -9.67 -3.41 0.73
N LEU A 5 -9.44 -2.59 -0.30
CA LEU A 5 -8.72 -1.33 -0.11
C LEU A 5 -9.45 -0.40 0.87
N LYS A 6 -10.78 -0.34 0.79
CA LYS A 6 -11.57 0.49 1.70
C LYS A 6 -11.58 -0.04 3.14
N GLU A 7 -11.25 -1.31 3.36
CA GLU A 7 -11.20 -1.90 4.68
C GLU A 7 -9.90 -1.60 5.42
N LEU A 8 -8.87 -1.10 4.72
CA LEU A 8 -7.62 -0.72 5.36
C LEU A 8 -7.82 0.49 6.26
N LEU A 9 -7.51 0.32 7.54
CA LEU A 9 -7.66 1.36 8.57
C LEU A 9 -6.33 2.09 8.79
N PRO A 10 -6.35 3.29 9.39
CA PRO A 10 -5.11 3.97 9.77
C PRO A 10 -4.21 3.05 10.60
N GLY A 11 -2.96 2.93 10.21
CA GLY A 11 -2.00 2.03 10.85
C GLY A 11 -1.87 0.67 10.18
N ASP A 12 -2.83 0.29 9.34
CA ASP A 12 -2.74 -0.95 8.58
C ASP A 12 -1.79 -0.75 7.39
N VAL A 13 -0.98 -1.77 7.12
CA VAL A 13 -0.13 -1.81 5.93
C VAL A 13 -0.32 -3.16 5.27
N SER A 14 -0.64 -3.14 3.99
CA SER A 14 -0.82 -4.36 3.21
C SER A 14 0.12 -4.36 2.00
N THR A 15 0.17 -5.46 1.28
CA THR A 15 0.97 -5.56 0.06
C THR A 15 0.07 -5.66 -1.15
N TYR A 16 0.61 -5.30 -2.31
CA TYR A 16 -0.13 -5.44 -3.57
C TYR A 16 -0.56 -6.90 -3.80
N GLY A 17 0.32 -7.85 -3.44
CA GLY A 17 0.02 -9.27 -3.56
C GLY A 17 -1.13 -9.72 -2.66
N GLU A 18 -1.15 -9.25 -1.41
CA GLU A 18 -2.24 -9.57 -0.48
C GLU A 18 -3.58 -9.01 -0.96
N ILE A 19 -3.58 -7.75 -1.42
CA ILE A 19 -4.79 -7.14 -1.96
C ILE A 19 -5.30 -7.92 -3.16
N ALA A 20 -4.41 -8.30 -4.08
CA ALA A 20 -4.78 -9.09 -5.26
C ALA A 20 -5.36 -10.45 -4.86
N MET A 21 -4.71 -11.14 -3.93
CA MET A 21 -5.16 -12.46 -3.48
C MET A 21 -6.53 -12.39 -2.82
N GLU A 22 -6.74 -11.43 -1.94
CA GLU A 22 -8.02 -11.26 -1.23
C GLU A 22 -9.16 -10.84 -2.17
N ALA A 23 -8.82 -10.18 -3.28
CA ALA A 23 -9.78 -9.81 -4.30
C ALA A 23 -10.11 -10.97 -5.27
N GLY A 24 -9.48 -12.13 -5.11
CA GLY A 24 -9.68 -13.28 -5.98
C GLY A 24 -8.80 -13.30 -7.23
N PHE A 25 -7.74 -12.51 -7.27
CA PHE A 25 -6.82 -12.41 -8.42
C PHE A 25 -5.37 -12.66 -7.99
N PRO A 26 -5.04 -13.85 -7.47
CA PRO A 26 -3.68 -14.14 -7.03
C PRO A 26 -2.69 -13.96 -8.18
N GLY A 27 -1.52 -13.41 -7.87
CA GLY A 27 -0.50 -13.13 -8.88
C GLY A 27 -0.72 -11.86 -9.69
N ARG A 28 -1.75 -11.07 -9.37
CA ARG A 28 -2.09 -9.84 -10.10
C ARG A 28 -1.70 -8.58 -9.33
N SER A 29 -0.57 -8.59 -8.64
CA SER A 29 -0.12 -7.45 -7.84
C SER A 29 0.08 -6.18 -8.70
N ARG A 30 0.52 -6.32 -9.94
CA ARG A 30 0.68 -5.19 -10.86
C ARG A 30 -0.66 -4.51 -11.16
N SER A 31 -1.73 -5.30 -11.25
CA SER A 31 -3.07 -4.77 -11.49
C SER A 31 -3.54 -3.91 -10.33
N VAL A 32 -3.21 -4.27 -9.09
CA VAL A 32 -3.51 -3.46 -7.90
C VAL A 32 -2.78 -2.13 -7.97
N GLY A 33 -1.48 -2.15 -8.30
CA GLY A 33 -0.70 -0.92 -8.42
C GLY A 33 -1.27 0.02 -9.48
N ARG A 34 -1.64 -0.53 -10.62
CA ARG A 34 -2.25 0.24 -11.72
C ARG A 34 -3.60 0.82 -11.29
N PHE A 35 -4.42 0.02 -10.63
CA PHE A 35 -5.72 0.46 -10.12
C PHE A 35 -5.56 1.65 -9.17
N LEU A 36 -4.63 1.57 -8.22
CA LEU A 36 -4.38 2.65 -7.26
C LEU A 36 -3.86 3.90 -7.94
N LYS A 37 -3.00 3.76 -8.94
CA LYS A 37 -2.45 4.90 -9.68
C LYS A 37 -3.53 5.66 -10.44
N ASN A 38 -4.54 4.97 -10.94
CA ASN A 38 -5.59 5.56 -11.79
C ASN A 38 -6.89 5.82 -11.04
N SER A 39 -6.92 5.63 -9.72
CA SER A 39 -8.13 5.81 -8.92
C SER A 39 -7.89 6.81 -7.80
N GLU A 40 -8.95 7.50 -7.39
CA GLU A 40 -8.91 8.45 -6.29
C GLU A 40 -9.73 7.93 -5.11
N GLY A 41 -9.43 8.42 -3.92
CA GLY A 41 -10.19 8.10 -2.71
C GLY A 41 -9.82 6.80 -2.03
N TYR A 42 -8.80 6.10 -2.51
CA TYR A 42 -8.31 4.89 -1.86
C TYR A 42 -7.02 5.15 -1.08
N PRO A 43 -6.81 4.45 0.05
CA PRO A 43 -5.62 4.66 0.89
C PRO A 43 -4.38 4.00 0.27
N TRP A 44 -3.93 4.51 -0.86
CA TRP A 44 -2.79 3.96 -1.61
C TRP A 44 -1.52 3.88 -0.77
N TRP A 45 -1.34 4.81 0.18
CA TRP A 45 -0.15 4.84 1.03
C TRP A 45 -0.07 3.68 2.02
N ARG A 46 -1.17 2.95 2.22
CA ARG A 46 -1.22 1.77 3.09
C ARG A 46 -0.86 0.50 2.36
N VAL A 47 -0.46 0.59 1.09
CA VAL A 47 -0.10 -0.56 0.27
C VAL A 47 1.34 -0.42 -0.20
N VAL A 48 2.13 -1.45 0.04
CA VAL A 48 3.56 -1.49 -0.33
C VAL A 48 3.84 -2.80 -1.07
N ASN A 49 5.08 -2.97 -1.58
CA ASN A 49 5.42 -4.23 -2.21
C ASN A 49 5.73 -5.31 -1.15
N HIS A 50 6.01 -6.53 -1.58
CA HIS A 50 6.22 -7.66 -0.69
C HIS A 50 7.43 -7.49 0.25
N LYS A 51 8.34 -6.57 -0.04
CA LYS A 51 9.50 -6.25 0.80
C LYS A 51 9.24 -5.05 1.72
N GLY A 52 8.05 -4.46 1.66
CA GLY A 52 7.74 -3.25 2.42
C GLY A 52 8.23 -1.98 1.75
N ARG A 53 8.62 -2.03 0.47
CA ARG A 53 9.14 -0.88 -0.27
C ARG A 53 8.02 0.11 -0.59
N LEU A 54 8.26 1.37 -0.29
CA LEU A 54 7.36 2.46 -0.63
C LEU A 54 7.32 2.68 -2.14
N VAL A 55 6.28 3.36 -2.62
CA VAL A 55 6.11 3.61 -4.06
C VAL A 55 7.27 4.49 -4.56
N PRO A 56 8.02 4.03 -5.57
CA PRO A 56 9.12 4.81 -6.13
C PRO A 56 8.63 6.17 -6.63
N GLY A 57 9.34 7.24 -6.23
CA GLY A 57 8.97 8.60 -6.56
C GLY A 57 7.97 9.23 -5.59
N MET A 58 7.34 8.45 -4.72
CA MET A 58 6.34 8.95 -3.75
C MET A 58 6.78 8.71 -2.30
N GLU A 59 8.01 8.32 -2.10
CA GLU A 59 8.49 7.89 -0.77
C GLU A 59 8.28 8.94 0.31
N LEU A 60 8.58 10.19 0.01
CA LEU A 60 8.47 11.26 1.01
C LEU A 60 7.01 11.48 1.42
N LEU A 61 6.11 11.58 0.46
CA LEU A 61 4.69 11.78 0.76
C LEU A 61 4.11 10.56 1.46
N GLN A 62 4.41 9.35 0.96
CA GLN A 62 3.90 8.12 1.55
C GLN A 62 4.40 7.96 2.99
N SER A 63 5.68 8.23 3.25
CA SER A 63 6.22 8.12 4.60
C SER A 63 5.58 9.11 5.57
N ARG A 64 5.25 10.32 5.11
CA ARG A 64 4.54 11.29 5.93
C ARG A 64 3.13 10.83 6.29
N LEU A 65 2.41 10.29 5.32
CA LEU A 65 1.06 9.78 5.54
C LEU A 65 1.08 8.60 6.51
N LEU A 66 2.01 7.67 6.31
CA LEU A 66 2.16 6.52 7.22
C LEU A 66 2.56 6.95 8.62
N LYS A 67 3.47 7.92 8.73
CA LYS A 67 3.90 8.44 10.04
C LYS A 67 2.73 9.04 10.80
N SER A 68 1.85 9.74 10.12
CA SER A 68 0.65 10.31 10.76
C SER A 68 -0.27 9.24 11.34
N GLU A 69 -0.14 8.00 10.87
CA GLU A 69 -0.90 6.85 11.34
C GLU A 69 -0.12 5.95 12.31
N GLY A 70 1.06 6.40 12.75
CA GLY A 70 1.89 5.65 13.68
C GLY A 70 2.81 4.61 13.02
N VAL A 71 2.89 4.60 11.70
CA VAL A 71 3.76 3.65 10.96
C VAL A 71 5.08 4.33 10.64
N GLN A 72 6.18 3.72 11.06
CA GLN A 72 7.52 4.25 10.81
C GLN A 72 8.10 3.67 9.53
N THR A 73 8.88 4.51 8.83
CA THR A 73 9.57 4.11 7.60
C THR A 73 11.05 4.48 7.70
N ARG A 74 11.88 3.79 6.93
CA ARG A 74 13.31 4.08 6.87
C ARG A 74 13.86 3.70 5.50
N ASN A 75 14.60 4.62 4.87
CA ASN A 75 15.26 4.36 3.59
C ASN A 75 14.32 3.85 2.50
N GLY A 76 13.08 4.33 2.49
CA GLY A 76 12.10 3.92 1.47
C GLY A 76 11.38 2.62 1.77
N TYR A 77 11.49 2.08 2.99
CA TYR A 77 10.84 0.85 3.42
C TYR A 77 10.05 1.05 4.70
N VAL A 78 8.99 0.28 4.88
CA VAL A 78 8.26 0.24 6.15
C VAL A 78 9.16 -0.46 7.18
N LYS A 79 9.36 0.18 8.32
CA LYS A 79 10.21 -0.36 9.38
C LYS A 79 9.54 -1.56 10.04
N GLY A 80 10.29 -2.65 10.19
CA GLY A 80 9.80 -3.86 10.85
C GLY A 80 8.87 -4.72 10.00
N PHE A 81 8.82 -4.45 8.72
CA PHE A 81 7.91 -5.16 7.80
C PHE A 81 8.38 -6.58 7.45
#